data_7eb29df89d62de83e9e5601eb11a825c
#
_entry.id   7eb29df89d62de83e9e5601eb11a825c
#
_cell.length_a   1.000
_cell.length_b   1.000
_cell.length_c   1.000
_cell.angle_alpha   90.00
_cell.angle_beta   90.00
_cell.angle_gamma   90.00
#
_symmetry.space_group_name_H-M   'P 1'
#
loop_
_entity.id
_entity.type
_entity.pdbx_description
1 polymer ?
#
loop_
_entity_poly.entity_id
_entity_poly.type
_entity_poly.pdbx_seq_one_letter_code
_entity_poly.pdbx_strand_id
1 'polypeptide(L)'
;MAADVPPKATLTQKAGAIAYRIFCAILRILDIKVVAIFGRVIGYLVWAFMPGRRKIVARNMRIVVDPTLRGRKLSALVRRNMVRTTMNMACTFKTGIMTEKELQKSVTLIGSESFEEMAANGQTVIGCIPHAGNWEILARIRPLFPKVKRYGSMYRRLDNPVLEDIVYKSRTKFGCEMFSSKKGLKEVFRLAKEGGMLGVLSDQFTQQGVFIPYFGKVTGTTPLPALIYKRCRGNGHLIAANTRNTGLGKWDAVLSNQIKISDSSADSLAAITMEVNNALEAAQRESIIDGFWMHHRWKATREFATNIDDEQKEQIRKYCKLPYRIIICVPEEFEEAILTIPFMRELRACRPDIQLNIVCPEEQQAFWKTQDYVGHAVTTNKPLQQLESDELYKDGPYDMLFMISENGKVFRELQALLPLYITGFDDSPLRKGIRAKCVRPIGDTPEHKINDYLALASEHITLTKQPYVDSSKGNQSATNRYIAPFSSLGTADCWQTEKWKELVSRLEGGVQLLALEADKEKATSLAAELGIPCVLTKPETAAEVLGPQCTLYAVDGLLPQLAALVGCRCHVIMSSRLAAVYAPPGDGHKVVYRHSPCHPCYRNSCDQASPCNADISVDDLL
;
A
#
# COMPACT_ATOMS: atom_id res chain seq x y z
N MET A 1 -40.56 -2.90 -20.13
CA MET A 1 -39.82 -2.69 -18.88
C MET A 1 -40.21 -3.80 -17.92
N ALA A 2 -39.47 -4.88 -17.85
CA ALA A 2 -39.71 -5.95 -16.89
C ALA A 2 -39.38 -5.39 -15.50
N ALA A 3 -40.36 -5.31 -14.62
CA ALA A 3 -40.16 -5.02 -13.21
C ALA A 3 -39.29 -6.13 -12.64
N ASP A 4 -38.13 -5.78 -12.05
CA ASP A 4 -37.32 -6.71 -11.26
C ASP A 4 -38.18 -7.21 -10.10
N VAL A 5 -38.81 -8.34 -10.26
CA VAL A 5 -39.46 -9.04 -9.16
C VAL A 5 -38.33 -9.44 -8.21
N PRO A 6 -38.33 -8.96 -6.97
CA PRO A 6 -37.26 -9.33 -6.04
C PRO A 6 -37.24 -10.85 -5.86
N PRO A 7 -36.08 -11.49 -5.78
CA PRO A 7 -35.97 -12.92 -5.58
C PRO A 7 -36.77 -13.34 -4.33
N LYS A 8 -37.50 -14.46 -4.42
CA LYS A 8 -38.29 -14.97 -3.27
C LYS A 8 -37.37 -15.18 -2.07
N ALA A 9 -37.73 -14.56 -0.93
CA ALA A 9 -36.95 -14.68 0.28
C ALA A 9 -36.89 -16.12 0.79
N THR A 10 -35.71 -16.59 1.15
CA THR A 10 -35.50 -17.92 1.76
C THR A 10 -36.13 -18.00 3.15
N LEU A 11 -36.31 -19.22 3.65
CA LEU A 11 -36.88 -19.45 4.99
C LEU A 11 -36.05 -18.79 6.11
N THR A 12 -34.72 -18.87 5.98
CA THR A 12 -33.78 -18.21 6.89
C THR A 12 -33.88 -16.68 6.85
N GLN A 13 -34.08 -16.12 5.65
CA GLN A 13 -34.27 -14.66 5.48
C GLN A 13 -35.61 -14.20 6.11
N LYS A 14 -36.69 -15.00 6.00
CA LYS A 14 -37.98 -14.72 6.64
C LYS A 14 -37.89 -14.81 8.17
N ALA A 15 -37.21 -15.83 8.68
CA ALA A 15 -36.99 -15.99 10.14
C ALA A 15 -36.17 -14.79 10.69
N GLY A 16 -35.11 -14.38 10.00
CA GLY A 16 -34.32 -13.20 10.35
C GLY A 16 -35.14 -11.90 10.35
N ALA A 17 -36.09 -11.76 9.42
CA ALA A 17 -37.01 -10.62 9.41
C ALA A 17 -38.01 -10.61 10.55
N ILE A 18 -38.51 -11.78 10.95
CA ILE A 18 -39.39 -11.91 12.16
C ILE A 18 -38.59 -11.51 13.40
N ALA A 19 -37.39 -12.07 13.59
CA ALA A 19 -36.51 -11.70 14.68
C ALA A 19 -36.23 -10.20 14.73
N TYR A 20 -35.96 -9.57 13.57
CA TYR A 20 -35.78 -8.13 13.48
C TYR A 20 -37.02 -7.33 13.86
N ARG A 21 -38.23 -7.78 13.46
CA ARG A 21 -39.49 -7.13 13.85
C ARG A 21 -39.75 -7.22 15.38
N ILE A 22 -39.45 -8.37 15.99
CA ILE A 22 -39.52 -8.54 17.44
C ILE A 22 -38.54 -7.60 18.13
N PHE A 23 -37.30 -7.55 17.64
CA PHE A 23 -36.29 -6.63 18.13
C PHE A 23 -36.74 -5.16 18.04
N CYS A 24 -37.30 -4.73 16.90
CA CYS A 24 -37.86 -3.39 16.74
C CYS A 24 -39.05 -3.13 17.71
N ALA A 25 -39.90 -4.12 17.99
CA ALA A 25 -40.98 -3.98 18.95
C ALA A 25 -40.45 -3.74 20.36
N ILE A 26 -39.41 -4.46 20.77
CA ILE A 26 -38.70 -4.24 22.05
C ILE A 26 -38.09 -2.82 22.07
N LEU A 27 -37.41 -2.42 21.02
CA LEU A 27 -36.79 -1.09 20.92
C LEU A 27 -37.83 0.05 21.00
N ARG A 28 -39.11 -0.16 20.60
CA ARG A 28 -40.14 0.87 20.70
C ARG A 28 -40.39 1.28 22.14
N ILE A 29 -40.36 0.31 23.05
CA ILE A 29 -40.68 0.51 24.49
C ILE A 29 -39.48 1.16 25.20
N LEU A 30 -38.25 0.90 24.75
CA LEU A 30 -37.02 1.37 25.42
C LEU A 30 -36.74 2.84 25.11
N ASP A 31 -36.35 3.61 26.14
CA ASP A 31 -35.79 4.95 25.94
C ASP A 31 -34.46 4.86 25.19
N ILE A 32 -34.17 5.87 24.34
CA ILE A 32 -32.94 5.93 23.53
C ILE A 32 -31.68 5.88 24.39
N LYS A 33 -31.70 6.44 25.61
CA LYS A 33 -30.56 6.40 26.54
C LYS A 33 -30.28 4.98 27.01
N VAL A 34 -31.34 4.18 27.26
CA VAL A 34 -31.21 2.76 27.63
C VAL A 34 -30.58 1.98 26.47
N VAL A 35 -31.04 2.20 25.24
CA VAL A 35 -30.45 1.58 24.05
C VAL A 35 -28.98 1.98 23.90
N ALA A 36 -28.63 3.25 24.14
CA ALA A 36 -27.26 3.71 24.11
C ALA A 36 -26.36 3.04 25.16
N ILE A 37 -26.87 2.86 26.38
CA ILE A 37 -26.15 2.14 27.45
C ILE A 37 -25.91 0.67 27.05
N PHE A 38 -26.94 -0.03 26.56
CA PHE A 38 -26.77 -1.40 26.04
C PHE A 38 -25.76 -1.46 24.90
N GLY A 39 -25.83 -0.50 23.94
CA GLY A 39 -24.88 -0.40 22.86
C GLY A 39 -23.43 -0.20 23.35
N ARG A 40 -23.22 0.55 24.43
CA ARG A 40 -21.90 0.70 25.07
C ARG A 40 -21.40 -0.61 25.68
N VAL A 41 -22.25 -1.34 26.40
CA VAL A 41 -21.91 -2.65 27.00
C VAL A 41 -21.52 -3.63 25.89
N ILE A 42 -22.35 -3.76 24.85
CA ILE A 42 -22.02 -4.59 23.67
C ILE A 42 -20.70 -4.12 23.04
N GLY A 43 -20.43 -2.82 22.98
CA GLY A 43 -19.20 -2.27 22.46
C GLY A 43 -17.94 -2.71 23.21
N TYR A 44 -18.01 -2.87 24.53
CA TYR A 44 -16.91 -3.46 25.31
C TYR A 44 -16.70 -4.94 24.96
N LEU A 45 -17.78 -5.70 24.75
CA LEU A 45 -17.69 -7.10 24.31
C LEU A 45 -17.08 -7.20 22.89
N VAL A 46 -17.54 -6.36 21.96
CA VAL A 46 -16.98 -6.28 20.60
C VAL A 46 -15.49 -5.94 20.65
N TRP A 47 -15.09 -4.99 21.49
CA TRP A 47 -13.69 -4.66 21.69
C TRP A 47 -12.88 -5.84 22.26
N ALA A 48 -13.42 -6.56 23.25
CA ALA A 48 -12.74 -7.70 23.88
C ALA A 48 -12.59 -8.89 22.92
N PHE A 49 -13.66 -9.26 22.21
CA PHE A 49 -13.75 -10.52 21.48
C PHE A 49 -13.48 -10.41 19.97
N MET A 50 -13.29 -9.20 19.41
CA MET A 50 -13.01 -9.02 17.98
C MET A 50 -11.59 -8.49 17.71
N PRO A 51 -10.52 -9.29 17.91
CA PRO A 51 -9.13 -8.83 17.76
C PRO A 51 -8.80 -8.35 16.34
N GLY A 52 -9.39 -8.97 15.31
CA GLY A 52 -9.22 -8.54 13.92
C GLY A 52 -9.71 -7.10 13.69
N ARG A 53 -10.87 -6.74 14.28
CA ARG A 53 -11.39 -5.36 14.17
C ARG A 53 -10.56 -4.38 14.98
N ARG A 54 -10.05 -4.78 16.16
CA ARG A 54 -9.11 -3.93 16.92
C ARG A 54 -7.87 -3.56 16.12
N LYS A 55 -7.29 -4.52 15.37
CA LYS A 55 -6.12 -4.27 14.51
C LYS A 55 -6.43 -3.23 13.43
N ILE A 56 -7.61 -3.32 12.80
CA ILE A 56 -8.04 -2.35 11.78
C ILE A 56 -8.20 -0.96 12.39
N VAL A 57 -8.91 -0.86 13.52
CA VAL A 57 -9.11 0.43 14.20
C VAL A 57 -7.78 1.01 14.67
N ALA A 58 -6.88 0.20 15.23
CA ALA A 58 -5.56 0.64 15.66
C ALA A 58 -4.74 1.22 14.49
N ARG A 59 -4.76 0.54 13.34
CA ARG A 59 -4.13 1.03 12.12
C ARG A 59 -4.74 2.37 11.68
N ASN A 60 -6.06 2.45 11.61
CA ASN A 60 -6.75 3.66 11.19
C ASN A 60 -6.52 4.83 12.16
N MET A 61 -6.50 4.59 13.48
CA MET A 61 -6.18 5.60 14.49
C MET A 61 -4.76 6.19 14.29
N ARG A 62 -3.81 5.36 13.89
CA ARG A 62 -2.46 5.83 13.55
C ARG A 62 -2.41 6.67 12.27
N ILE A 63 -3.38 6.53 11.37
CA ILE A 63 -3.50 7.37 10.18
C ILE A 63 -4.21 8.68 10.50
N VAL A 64 -5.33 8.62 11.25
CA VAL A 64 -6.22 9.77 11.40
C VAL A 64 -5.88 10.67 12.58
N VAL A 65 -5.17 10.16 13.59
CA VAL A 65 -4.79 10.92 14.79
C VAL A 65 -3.31 11.25 14.79
N ASP A 66 -2.46 10.22 14.91
CA ASP A 66 -1.02 10.36 15.01
C ASP A 66 -0.33 9.04 14.64
N PRO A 67 0.57 9.01 13.66
CA PRO A 67 1.27 7.81 13.22
C PRO A 67 2.14 7.16 14.32
N THR A 68 2.58 7.92 15.31
CA THR A 68 3.45 7.46 16.39
C THR A 68 2.72 6.77 17.56
N LEU A 69 1.38 6.78 17.55
CA LEU A 69 0.56 6.21 18.63
C LEU A 69 0.87 4.73 18.89
N ARG A 70 1.11 4.39 20.17
CA ARG A 70 1.46 3.03 20.64
C ARG A 70 0.91 2.73 22.03
N GLY A 71 1.04 1.47 22.45
CA GLY A 71 0.80 1.02 23.80
C GLY A 71 -0.57 1.40 24.36
N ARG A 72 -0.59 1.89 25.59
CA ARG A 72 -1.83 2.22 26.33
C ARG A 72 -2.64 3.34 25.66
N LYS A 73 -1.97 4.37 25.10
CA LYS A 73 -2.64 5.50 24.42
C LYS A 73 -3.43 5.03 23.20
N LEU A 74 -2.80 4.23 22.33
CA LEU A 74 -3.47 3.66 21.16
C LEU A 74 -4.61 2.72 21.57
N SER A 75 -4.39 1.82 22.54
CA SER A 75 -5.40 0.88 23.03
C SER A 75 -6.63 1.59 23.60
N ALA A 76 -6.42 2.70 24.32
CA ALA A 76 -7.52 3.52 24.86
C ALA A 76 -8.37 4.17 23.76
N LEU A 77 -7.72 4.73 22.70
CA LEU A 77 -8.42 5.31 21.56
C LEU A 77 -9.21 4.25 20.79
N VAL A 78 -8.61 3.09 20.53
CA VAL A 78 -9.26 1.94 19.88
C VAL A 78 -10.51 1.52 20.64
N ARG A 79 -10.39 1.32 21.96
CA ARG A 79 -11.52 0.96 22.80
C ARG A 79 -12.62 2.01 22.77
N ARG A 80 -12.27 3.30 22.93
CA ARG A 80 -13.25 4.40 22.91
C ARG A 80 -13.99 4.46 21.57
N ASN A 81 -13.29 4.32 20.44
CA ASN A 81 -13.93 4.32 19.13
C ASN A 81 -14.84 3.10 18.94
N MET A 82 -14.38 1.88 19.23
CA MET A 82 -15.19 0.67 19.04
C MET A 82 -16.46 0.70 19.89
N VAL A 83 -16.35 1.13 21.16
CA VAL A 83 -17.49 1.30 22.06
C VAL A 83 -18.45 2.37 21.53
N ARG A 84 -17.94 3.52 21.08
CA ARG A 84 -18.74 4.61 20.52
C ARG A 84 -19.44 4.20 19.22
N THR A 85 -18.74 3.56 18.31
CA THR A 85 -19.30 3.07 17.05
C THR A 85 -20.41 2.05 17.29
N THR A 86 -20.20 1.08 18.19
CA THR A 86 -21.20 0.06 18.51
C THR A 86 -22.43 0.69 19.16
N MET A 87 -22.25 1.66 20.06
CA MET A 87 -23.34 2.43 20.65
C MET A 87 -24.17 3.17 19.59
N ASN A 88 -23.49 3.89 18.67
CA ASN A 88 -24.16 4.61 17.58
C ASN A 88 -24.93 3.65 16.66
N MET A 89 -24.36 2.49 16.33
CA MET A 89 -25.01 1.44 15.53
C MET A 89 -26.26 0.88 16.22
N ALA A 90 -26.21 0.63 17.53
CA ALA A 90 -27.39 0.20 18.30
C ALA A 90 -28.48 1.28 18.27
N CYS A 91 -28.12 2.53 18.45
CA CYS A 91 -29.04 3.66 18.37
C CYS A 91 -29.64 3.88 16.97
N THR A 92 -28.93 3.49 15.90
CA THR A 92 -29.44 3.56 14.51
C THR A 92 -30.76 2.79 14.35
N PHE A 93 -30.88 1.62 14.97
CA PHE A 93 -32.12 0.83 14.94
C PHE A 93 -33.26 1.55 15.67
N LYS A 94 -32.97 2.15 16.82
CA LYS A 94 -33.99 2.91 17.59
C LYS A 94 -34.44 4.16 16.84
N THR A 95 -33.49 4.95 16.29
CA THR A 95 -33.82 6.17 15.52
C THR A 95 -34.64 5.87 14.27
N GLY A 96 -34.50 4.67 13.68
CA GLY A 96 -35.32 4.21 12.55
C GLY A 96 -36.81 4.02 12.84
N ILE A 97 -37.18 3.84 14.07
CA ILE A 97 -38.57 3.62 14.49
C ILE A 97 -39.18 4.78 15.31
N MET A 98 -38.37 5.79 15.66
CA MET A 98 -38.81 6.98 16.39
C MET A 98 -39.88 7.77 15.62
N THR A 99 -40.71 8.48 16.38
CA THR A 99 -41.57 9.53 15.84
C THR A 99 -40.78 10.78 15.53
N GLU A 100 -41.34 11.70 14.77
CA GLU A 100 -40.67 12.97 14.45
C GLU A 100 -40.34 13.77 15.72
N LYS A 101 -41.27 13.85 16.69
CA LYS A 101 -41.08 14.55 17.96
C LYS A 101 -39.92 13.96 18.79
N GLU A 102 -39.80 12.63 18.79
CA GLU A 102 -38.68 11.95 19.49
C GLU A 102 -37.34 12.23 18.79
N LEU A 103 -37.33 12.21 17.45
CA LEU A 103 -36.14 12.50 16.68
C LEU A 103 -35.67 13.95 16.89
N GLN A 104 -36.59 14.93 16.87
CA GLN A 104 -36.29 16.34 17.12
C GLN A 104 -35.69 16.59 18.51
N LYS A 105 -36.08 15.79 19.54
CA LYS A 105 -35.50 15.86 20.89
C LYS A 105 -34.08 15.25 20.96
N SER A 106 -33.72 14.41 20.00
CA SER A 106 -32.47 13.67 20.00
C SER A 106 -31.42 14.28 19.04
N VAL A 107 -31.83 15.16 18.12
CA VAL A 107 -30.96 15.71 17.08
C VAL A 107 -31.04 17.23 17.11
N THR A 108 -29.88 17.87 17.19
CA THR A 108 -29.72 19.33 16.98
C THR A 108 -29.13 19.54 15.58
N LEU A 109 -29.77 20.40 14.79
CA LEU A 109 -29.27 20.78 13.47
C LEU A 109 -28.42 22.05 13.60
N ILE A 110 -27.24 22.05 12.97
CA ILE A 110 -26.27 23.15 13.04
C ILE A 110 -25.84 23.55 11.62
N GLY A 111 -25.88 24.86 11.31
CA GLY A 111 -25.37 25.43 10.06
C GLY A 111 -26.23 25.12 8.83
N SER A 112 -27.54 25.00 8.99
CA SER A 112 -28.45 24.56 7.92
C SER A 112 -29.15 25.71 7.18
N GLU A 113 -29.26 26.88 7.76
CA GLU A 113 -30.19 27.95 7.36
C GLU A 113 -29.92 28.40 5.91
N SER A 114 -28.68 28.72 5.58
CA SER A 114 -28.30 29.17 4.23
C SER A 114 -28.53 28.08 3.17
N PHE A 115 -28.29 26.82 3.52
CA PHE A 115 -28.42 25.70 2.57
C PHE A 115 -29.88 25.31 2.35
N GLU A 116 -30.73 25.46 3.36
CA GLU A 116 -32.15 25.29 3.22
C GLU A 116 -32.72 26.34 2.26
N GLU A 117 -32.31 27.59 2.37
CA GLU A 117 -32.70 28.66 1.46
C GLU A 117 -32.22 28.44 0.03
N MET A 118 -30.96 28.04 -0.17
CA MET A 118 -30.42 27.69 -1.47
C MET A 118 -31.27 26.60 -2.14
N ALA A 119 -31.58 25.51 -1.42
CA ALA A 119 -32.40 24.43 -1.93
C ALA A 119 -33.86 24.83 -2.20
N ALA A 120 -34.44 25.71 -1.37
CA ALA A 120 -35.78 26.26 -1.59
C ALA A 120 -35.85 27.11 -2.84
N ASN A 121 -34.78 27.83 -3.18
CA ASN A 121 -34.64 28.67 -4.37
C ASN A 121 -34.22 27.88 -5.64
N GLY A 122 -34.30 26.55 -5.61
CA GLY A 122 -34.02 25.68 -6.77
C GLY A 122 -32.55 25.38 -7.01
N GLN A 123 -31.66 25.71 -6.07
CA GLN A 123 -30.27 25.30 -6.12
C GLN A 123 -30.11 23.88 -5.55
N THR A 124 -29.04 23.20 -5.90
CA THR A 124 -28.76 21.83 -5.42
C THR A 124 -27.65 21.84 -4.38
N VAL A 125 -27.98 21.40 -3.16
CA VAL A 125 -27.02 21.21 -2.07
C VAL A 125 -26.63 19.74 -2.00
N ILE A 126 -25.35 19.44 -2.21
CA ILE A 126 -24.78 18.09 -2.21
C ILE A 126 -24.05 17.89 -0.90
N GLY A 127 -24.67 17.17 0.03
CA GLY A 127 -24.10 16.79 1.32
C GLY A 127 -23.18 15.59 1.18
N CYS A 128 -21.86 15.82 1.27
CA CYS A 128 -20.85 14.77 1.36
C CYS A 128 -20.83 14.25 2.80
N ILE A 129 -21.13 12.97 3.00
CA ILE A 129 -21.39 12.40 4.32
C ILE A 129 -20.31 11.38 4.66
N PRO A 130 -19.61 11.53 5.81
CA PRO A 130 -18.76 10.46 6.35
C PRO A 130 -19.59 9.47 7.18
N HIS A 131 -19.15 8.22 7.28
CA HIS A 131 -19.71 7.26 8.23
C HIS A 131 -19.23 7.63 9.64
N ALA A 132 -19.89 8.59 10.27
CA ALA A 132 -19.55 9.08 11.61
C ALA A 132 -20.80 9.27 12.46
N GLY A 133 -20.69 9.05 13.77
CA GLY A 133 -21.81 9.16 14.69
C GLY A 133 -22.96 8.22 14.33
N ASN A 134 -24.16 8.75 14.28
CA ASN A 134 -25.34 8.05 13.77
C ASN A 134 -25.75 8.65 12.41
N TRP A 135 -24.94 8.42 11.37
CA TRP A 135 -25.16 8.98 10.03
C TRP A 135 -26.52 8.63 9.40
N GLU A 136 -27.15 7.54 9.82
CA GLU A 136 -28.49 7.16 9.35
C GLU A 136 -29.57 8.18 9.73
N ILE A 137 -29.31 9.00 10.75
CA ILE A 137 -30.20 10.10 11.11
C ILE A 137 -30.37 11.08 9.93
N LEU A 138 -29.30 11.31 9.14
CA LEU A 138 -29.35 12.25 8.02
C LEU A 138 -30.39 11.89 6.96
N ALA A 139 -30.75 10.62 6.80
CA ALA A 139 -31.88 10.22 5.93
C ALA A 139 -33.26 10.51 6.55
N ARG A 140 -33.32 10.83 7.84
CA ARG A 140 -34.56 10.97 8.61
C ARG A 140 -34.88 12.40 9.04
N ILE A 141 -33.92 13.32 8.95
CA ILE A 141 -34.08 14.72 9.40
C ILE A 141 -34.77 15.63 8.40
N ARG A 142 -35.36 15.09 7.30
CA ARG A 142 -36.15 15.87 6.33
C ARG A 142 -37.15 16.85 7.00
N PRO A 143 -37.86 16.49 8.10
CA PRO A 143 -38.78 17.41 8.76
C PRO A 143 -38.10 18.66 9.35
N LEU A 144 -36.78 18.64 9.59
CA LEU A 144 -36.02 19.81 10.05
C LEU A 144 -35.69 20.79 8.91
N PHE A 145 -36.06 20.46 7.65
CA PHE A 145 -35.88 21.27 6.45
C PHE A 145 -37.23 21.56 5.78
N PRO A 146 -38.13 22.32 6.39
CA PRO A 146 -39.49 22.48 5.88
C PRO A 146 -39.58 23.17 4.52
N LYS A 147 -38.64 24.06 4.18
CA LYS A 147 -38.62 24.80 2.92
C LYS A 147 -38.09 23.95 1.73
N VAL A 148 -37.37 22.84 2.00
CA VAL A 148 -36.75 22.03 0.96
C VAL A 148 -37.81 21.17 0.26
N LYS A 149 -38.00 21.34 -1.05
CA LYS A 149 -39.00 20.59 -1.84
C LYS A 149 -38.58 19.13 -2.04
N ARG A 150 -37.32 18.89 -2.40
CA ARG A 150 -36.76 17.54 -2.63
C ARG A 150 -35.59 17.28 -1.70
N TYR A 151 -35.65 16.16 -1.00
CA TYR A 151 -34.60 15.70 -0.08
C TYR A 151 -34.33 14.24 -0.34
N GLY A 152 -33.12 13.91 -0.78
CA GLY A 152 -32.79 12.55 -1.17
C GLY A 152 -31.41 12.08 -0.68
N SER A 153 -31.20 10.79 -0.72
CA SER A 153 -29.89 10.18 -0.40
C SER A 153 -29.61 8.98 -1.30
N MET A 154 -28.34 8.83 -1.65
CA MET A 154 -27.89 7.63 -2.33
C MET A 154 -27.61 6.50 -1.36
N TYR A 155 -27.92 5.26 -1.76
CA TYR A 155 -27.67 4.08 -0.96
C TYR A 155 -27.38 2.84 -1.79
N ARG A 156 -26.73 1.86 -1.17
CA ARG A 156 -26.60 0.50 -1.72
C ARG A 156 -27.72 -0.37 -1.15
N ARG A 157 -28.45 -1.06 -2.03
CA ARG A 157 -29.45 -2.05 -1.62
C ARG A 157 -28.82 -3.18 -0.79
N LEU A 158 -29.54 -3.65 0.23
CA LEU A 158 -29.15 -4.82 0.99
C LEU A 158 -29.43 -6.09 0.20
N ASP A 159 -28.59 -7.10 0.39
CA ASP A 159 -28.73 -8.39 -0.32
C ASP A 159 -29.96 -9.21 0.18
N ASN A 160 -30.40 -8.98 1.42
CA ASN A 160 -31.62 -9.57 1.96
C ASN A 160 -32.84 -8.69 1.62
N PRO A 161 -33.76 -9.15 0.75
CA PRO A 161 -34.86 -8.32 0.26
C PRO A 161 -35.87 -7.91 1.35
N VAL A 162 -35.99 -8.72 2.41
CA VAL A 162 -36.93 -8.39 3.52
C VAL A 162 -36.32 -7.33 4.44
N LEU A 163 -35.04 -7.43 4.75
CA LEU A 163 -34.34 -6.38 5.50
C LEU A 163 -34.24 -5.09 4.68
N GLU A 164 -34.04 -5.21 3.37
CA GLU A 164 -34.06 -4.07 2.45
C GLU A 164 -35.37 -3.28 2.55
N ASP A 165 -36.51 -3.96 2.47
CA ASP A 165 -37.83 -3.31 2.56
C ASP A 165 -38.01 -2.56 3.90
N ILE A 166 -37.58 -3.20 5.01
CA ILE A 166 -37.68 -2.60 6.34
C ILE A 166 -36.80 -1.35 6.47
N VAL A 167 -35.54 -1.44 6.02
CA VAL A 167 -34.57 -0.34 6.08
C VAL A 167 -35.00 0.78 5.14
N TYR A 168 -35.44 0.45 3.93
CA TYR A 168 -35.96 1.42 2.97
C TYR A 168 -37.14 2.21 3.55
N LYS A 169 -38.15 1.54 4.11
CA LYS A 169 -39.29 2.17 4.80
C LYS A 169 -38.86 3.08 5.96
N SER A 170 -37.84 2.66 6.70
CA SER A 170 -37.29 3.47 7.79
C SER A 170 -36.61 4.75 7.30
N ARG A 171 -35.89 4.70 6.17
CA ARG A 171 -35.20 5.85 5.58
C ARG A 171 -36.18 6.80 4.86
N THR A 172 -37.22 6.28 4.23
CA THR A 172 -38.22 7.08 3.51
C THR A 172 -39.36 7.60 4.38
N LYS A 173 -39.42 7.18 5.66
CA LYS A 173 -40.52 7.45 6.60
C LYS A 173 -40.91 8.94 6.69
N PHE A 174 -39.94 9.83 6.58
CA PHE A 174 -40.14 11.28 6.69
C PHE A 174 -39.94 12.02 5.35
N GLY A 175 -40.14 11.34 4.22
CA GLY A 175 -40.10 11.95 2.89
C GLY A 175 -38.69 12.06 2.26
N CYS A 176 -37.70 11.30 2.75
CA CYS A 176 -36.42 11.19 2.06
C CYS A 176 -36.56 10.27 0.83
N GLU A 177 -36.16 10.77 -0.33
CA GLU A 177 -36.07 9.98 -1.57
C GLU A 177 -34.80 9.13 -1.55
N MET A 178 -34.92 7.81 -1.73
CA MET A 178 -33.77 6.89 -1.68
C MET A 178 -33.39 6.41 -3.09
N PHE A 179 -32.18 6.77 -3.55
CA PHE A 179 -31.67 6.43 -4.87
C PHE A 179 -30.66 5.27 -4.81
N SER A 180 -31.00 4.16 -5.46
CA SER A 180 -30.11 3.01 -5.53
C SER A 180 -28.88 3.32 -6.37
N SER A 181 -27.69 2.99 -5.86
CA SER A 181 -26.40 3.19 -6.53
C SER A 181 -26.29 2.52 -7.92
N LYS A 182 -27.05 1.44 -8.17
CA LYS A 182 -27.03 0.73 -9.45
C LYS A 182 -27.99 1.30 -10.49
N LYS A 183 -29.18 1.80 -10.08
CA LYS A 183 -30.26 2.21 -10.99
C LYS A 183 -30.74 3.66 -10.76
N GLY A 184 -30.31 4.29 -9.69
CA GLY A 184 -30.81 5.60 -9.28
C GLY A 184 -30.09 6.82 -9.85
N LEU A 185 -29.00 6.65 -10.59
CA LEU A 185 -28.19 7.78 -11.09
C LEU A 185 -28.99 8.75 -11.97
N LYS A 186 -29.90 8.24 -12.79
CA LYS A 186 -30.77 9.10 -13.63
C LYS A 186 -31.63 10.03 -12.76
N GLU A 187 -32.21 9.52 -11.70
CA GLU A 187 -33.05 10.27 -10.77
C GLU A 187 -32.22 11.26 -9.92
N VAL A 188 -31.01 10.87 -9.52
CA VAL A 188 -30.05 11.76 -8.86
C VAL A 188 -29.71 12.96 -9.76
N PHE A 189 -29.41 12.71 -11.03
CA PHE A 189 -29.13 13.78 -11.99
C PHE A 189 -30.36 14.63 -12.29
N ARG A 190 -31.58 14.07 -12.19
CA ARG A 190 -32.82 14.84 -12.30
C ARG A 190 -32.97 15.78 -11.10
N LEU A 191 -32.79 15.27 -9.85
CA LEU A 191 -32.78 16.11 -8.66
C LEU A 191 -31.70 17.20 -8.75
N ALA A 192 -30.50 16.86 -9.24
CA ALA A 192 -29.40 17.81 -9.41
C ALA A 192 -29.72 18.95 -10.38
N LYS A 193 -30.68 18.78 -11.31
CA LYS A 193 -31.15 19.83 -12.22
C LYS A 193 -32.32 20.62 -11.66
N GLU A 194 -33.23 19.96 -10.94
CA GLU A 194 -34.46 20.54 -10.40
C GLU A 194 -34.25 21.32 -9.11
N GLY A 195 -33.13 21.08 -8.42
CA GLY A 195 -32.81 21.65 -7.11
C GLY A 195 -33.31 20.81 -5.95
N GLY A 196 -32.67 20.98 -4.80
CA GLY A 196 -32.96 20.27 -3.57
C GLY A 196 -31.73 19.89 -2.77
N MET A 197 -31.89 19.00 -1.79
CA MET A 197 -30.76 18.49 -0.99
C MET A 197 -30.52 17.01 -1.27
N LEU A 198 -29.26 16.64 -1.48
CA LEU A 198 -28.85 15.26 -1.80
C LEU A 198 -27.69 14.82 -0.92
N GLY A 199 -27.89 13.77 -0.12
CA GLY A 199 -26.84 13.14 0.69
C GLY A 199 -26.10 12.04 -0.05
N VAL A 200 -24.76 12.06 0.02
CA VAL A 200 -23.89 11.04 -0.58
C VAL A 200 -22.83 10.60 0.45
N LEU A 201 -22.89 9.32 0.85
CA LEU A 201 -21.85 8.71 1.69
C LEU A 201 -20.55 8.57 0.88
N SER A 202 -19.45 9.20 1.33
CA SER A 202 -18.27 9.43 0.48
C SER A 202 -16.94 8.96 1.07
N ASP A 203 -16.90 8.42 2.29
CA ASP A 203 -15.67 8.13 3.02
C ASP A 203 -15.27 6.65 3.03
N GLN A 204 -15.97 5.76 2.33
CA GLN A 204 -15.58 4.36 2.23
C GLN A 204 -14.68 4.10 1.02
N PHE A 205 -13.84 3.07 1.14
CA PHE A 205 -13.00 2.61 0.03
C PHE A 205 -13.85 2.12 -1.14
N THR A 206 -13.50 2.57 -2.34
CA THR A 206 -14.02 2.02 -3.59
C THR A 206 -12.89 1.74 -4.58
N GLN A 207 -12.95 0.57 -5.21
CA GLN A 207 -11.95 0.12 -6.18
C GLN A 207 -12.06 0.89 -7.52
N GLN A 208 -13.27 1.29 -7.88
CA GLN A 208 -13.58 2.04 -9.10
C GLN A 208 -13.59 3.56 -8.88
N GLY A 209 -12.93 4.03 -7.81
CA GLY A 209 -12.84 5.44 -7.47
C GLY A 209 -11.58 6.11 -8.01
N VAL A 210 -11.42 7.38 -7.66
CA VAL A 210 -10.16 8.10 -7.82
C VAL A 210 -9.24 7.81 -6.62
N PHE A 211 -7.96 7.59 -6.89
CA PHE A 211 -6.98 7.29 -5.85
C PHE A 211 -6.27 8.57 -5.45
N ILE A 212 -6.69 9.13 -4.33
CA ILE A 212 -6.21 10.41 -3.79
C ILE A 212 -6.08 10.31 -2.27
N PRO A 213 -5.35 11.23 -1.64
CA PRO A 213 -5.19 11.24 -0.18
C PRO A 213 -6.50 11.43 0.58
N TYR A 214 -6.60 10.74 1.72
CA TYR A 214 -7.58 10.95 2.78
C TYR A 214 -6.87 10.79 4.11
N PHE A 215 -6.90 11.80 4.97
CA PHE A 215 -6.01 11.93 6.13
C PHE A 215 -4.53 11.78 5.75
N GLY A 216 -4.17 12.38 4.62
CA GLY A 216 -2.80 12.37 4.11
C GLY A 216 -2.32 11.03 3.55
N LYS A 217 -3.16 9.98 3.51
CA LYS A 217 -2.81 8.65 2.96
C LYS A 217 -3.69 8.28 1.79
N VAL A 218 -3.07 7.86 0.68
CA VAL A 218 -3.76 7.55 -0.57
C VAL A 218 -4.73 6.38 -0.41
N THR A 219 -5.95 6.54 -0.96
CA THR A 219 -7.01 5.53 -0.94
C THR A 219 -8.02 5.78 -2.05
N GLY A 220 -8.69 4.73 -2.52
CA GLY A 220 -9.77 4.85 -3.51
C GLY A 220 -10.99 5.55 -2.93
N THR A 221 -11.37 6.68 -3.51
CA THR A 221 -12.50 7.53 -3.10
C THR A 221 -13.52 7.64 -4.21
N THR A 222 -14.80 7.63 -3.86
CA THR A 222 -15.87 7.79 -4.86
C THR A 222 -15.87 9.21 -5.43
N PRO A 223 -15.81 9.38 -6.76
CA PRO A 223 -15.94 10.70 -7.39
C PRO A 223 -17.39 11.17 -7.52
N LEU A 224 -18.34 10.44 -6.96
CA LEU A 224 -19.76 10.68 -7.18
C LEU A 224 -20.24 12.08 -6.78
N PRO A 225 -19.84 12.66 -5.64
CA PRO A 225 -20.18 14.06 -5.33
C PRO A 225 -19.68 15.05 -6.40
N ALA A 226 -18.44 14.84 -6.88
CA ALA A 226 -17.85 15.67 -7.93
C ALA A 226 -18.60 15.54 -9.28
N LEU A 227 -19.00 14.32 -9.65
CA LEU A 227 -19.80 14.06 -10.84
C LEU A 227 -21.18 14.74 -10.79
N ILE A 228 -21.86 14.71 -9.63
CA ILE A 228 -23.13 15.36 -9.42
C ILE A 228 -22.96 16.89 -9.51
N TYR A 229 -21.94 17.43 -8.85
CA TYR A 229 -21.59 18.85 -8.86
C TYR A 229 -21.39 19.38 -10.28
N LYS A 230 -20.58 18.69 -11.09
CA LYS A 230 -20.38 19.05 -12.52
C LYS A 230 -21.69 19.02 -13.32
N ARG A 231 -22.63 18.15 -12.97
CA ARG A 231 -23.96 18.08 -13.63
C ARG A 231 -24.89 19.22 -13.26
N CYS A 232 -24.67 19.88 -12.13
CA CYS A 232 -25.46 21.05 -11.71
C CYS A 232 -25.16 22.32 -12.53
N ARG A 233 -24.10 22.34 -13.37
CA ARG A 233 -23.75 23.45 -14.28
C ARG A 233 -23.74 24.84 -13.59
N GLY A 234 -23.07 24.93 -12.44
CA GLY A 234 -22.96 26.17 -11.65
C GLY A 234 -24.08 26.37 -10.61
N ASN A 235 -25.14 25.56 -10.62
CA ASN A 235 -26.24 25.63 -9.65
C ASN A 235 -26.09 24.62 -8.48
N GLY A 236 -24.88 24.07 -8.29
CA GLY A 236 -24.59 23.08 -7.27
C GLY A 236 -23.67 23.62 -6.17
N HIS A 237 -23.92 23.20 -4.93
CA HIS A 237 -23.12 23.53 -3.77
C HIS A 237 -22.69 22.26 -3.04
N LEU A 238 -21.40 22.05 -2.86
CA LEU A 238 -20.84 20.93 -2.10
C LEU A 238 -20.67 21.36 -0.64
N ILE A 239 -21.09 20.51 0.30
CA ILE A 239 -20.89 20.70 1.74
C ILE A 239 -20.48 19.38 2.39
N ALA A 240 -19.81 19.41 3.55
CA ALA A 240 -19.71 18.23 4.39
C ALA A 240 -20.91 18.21 5.37
N ALA A 241 -21.58 17.06 5.46
CA ALA A 241 -22.67 16.84 6.40
C ALA A 241 -22.31 15.70 7.35
N ASN A 242 -22.03 16.02 8.61
CA ASN A 242 -21.52 15.08 9.60
C ASN A 242 -22.49 14.92 10.78
N THR A 243 -22.44 13.79 11.48
CA THR A 243 -23.09 13.63 12.77
C THR A 243 -22.07 13.34 13.85
N ARG A 244 -22.18 14.04 14.99
CA ARG A 244 -21.34 13.83 16.16
C ARG A 244 -22.20 13.51 17.37
N ASN A 245 -21.76 12.59 18.19
CA ASN A 245 -22.47 12.24 19.41
C ASN A 245 -22.16 13.23 20.53
N THR A 246 -23.18 13.85 21.11
CA THR A 246 -23.07 14.84 22.20
C THR A 246 -23.51 14.27 23.56
N GLY A 247 -24.10 13.06 23.56
CA GLY A 247 -24.55 12.42 24.80
C GLY A 247 -25.24 11.10 24.57
N LEU A 248 -25.76 10.48 25.61
CA LEU A 248 -26.56 9.26 25.48
C LEU A 248 -27.84 9.53 24.69
N GLY A 249 -27.89 9.01 23.45
CA GLY A 249 -29.03 9.19 22.56
C GLY A 249 -29.21 10.59 22.02
N LYS A 250 -28.13 11.38 21.96
CA LYS A 250 -28.13 12.75 21.41
C LYS A 250 -27.03 12.93 20.39
N TRP A 251 -27.34 13.65 19.32
CA TRP A 251 -26.42 13.96 18.22
C TRP A 251 -26.62 15.37 17.70
N ASP A 252 -25.51 16.01 17.30
CA ASP A 252 -25.56 17.14 16.39
C ASP A 252 -25.48 16.64 14.96
N ALA A 253 -26.33 17.15 14.08
CA ALA A 253 -26.21 17.04 12.64
C ALA A 253 -25.63 18.36 12.14
N VAL A 254 -24.36 18.36 11.74
CA VAL A 254 -23.59 19.56 11.39
C VAL A 254 -23.44 19.64 9.88
N LEU A 255 -23.91 20.73 9.29
CA LEU A 255 -23.62 21.09 7.90
C LEU A 255 -22.49 22.11 7.91
N SER A 256 -21.37 21.76 7.25
CA SER A 256 -20.21 22.64 7.17
C SER A 256 -20.46 23.82 6.22
N ASN A 257 -19.52 24.77 6.21
CA ASN A 257 -19.49 25.79 5.17
C ASN A 257 -19.38 25.13 3.77
N GLN A 258 -19.80 25.87 2.74
CA GLN A 258 -19.66 25.44 1.36
C GLN A 258 -18.21 25.11 1.01
N ILE A 259 -18.00 23.99 0.37
CA ILE A 259 -16.69 23.57 -0.15
C ILE A 259 -16.39 24.45 -1.39
N LYS A 260 -15.35 25.26 -1.30
CA LYS A 260 -14.92 26.12 -2.39
C LYS A 260 -14.12 25.31 -3.42
N ILE A 261 -14.53 25.33 -4.66
CA ILE A 261 -13.82 24.74 -5.79
C ILE A 261 -13.16 25.91 -6.56
N SER A 262 -11.85 25.86 -6.72
CA SER A 262 -11.13 26.86 -7.52
C SER A 262 -11.41 26.67 -9.02
N ASP A 263 -11.35 27.74 -9.79
CA ASP A 263 -11.57 27.70 -11.24
C ASP A 263 -10.61 26.72 -11.94
N SER A 264 -9.36 26.67 -11.50
CA SER A 264 -8.36 25.73 -12.02
C SER A 264 -8.66 24.26 -11.71
N SER A 265 -9.49 23.98 -10.71
CA SER A 265 -9.88 22.63 -10.30
C SER A 265 -11.25 22.21 -10.81
N ALA A 266 -12.04 23.15 -11.37
CA ALA A 266 -13.46 22.94 -11.68
C ALA A 266 -13.71 21.83 -12.71
N ASP A 267 -12.74 21.53 -13.56
CA ASP A 267 -12.84 20.48 -14.59
C ASP A 267 -12.25 19.12 -14.15
N SER A 268 -11.38 19.08 -13.15
CA SER A 268 -10.76 17.86 -12.66
C SER A 268 -11.61 17.14 -11.62
N LEU A 269 -12.02 15.90 -11.92
CA LEU A 269 -12.72 15.06 -10.94
C LEU A 269 -11.85 14.72 -9.73
N ALA A 270 -10.55 14.53 -9.93
CA ALA A 270 -9.61 14.24 -8.85
C ALA A 270 -9.48 15.45 -7.92
N ALA A 271 -9.33 16.66 -8.46
CA ALA A 271 -9.21 17.88 -7.68
C ALA A 271 -10.49 18.18 -6.88
N ILE A 272 -11.68 18.13 -7.51
CA ILE A 272 -12.95 18.33 -6.80
C ILE A 272 -13.13 17.28 -5.69
N THR A 273 -12.81 16.01 -5.99
CA THR A 273 -12.91 14.93 -4.98
C THR A 273 -11.91 15.14 -3.84
N MET A 274 -10.74 15.72 -4.13
CA MET A 274 -9.76 16.07 -3.09
C MET A 274 -10.29 17.14 -2.14
N GLU A 275 -10.95 18.19 -2.67
CA GLU A 275 -11.58 19.21 -1.82
C GLU A 275 -12.72 18.63 -0.96
N VAL A 276 -13.49 17.68 -1.50
CA VAL A 276 -14.46 16.91 -0.71
C VAL A 276 -13.77 16.14 0.40
N ASN A 277 -12.66 15.45 0.12
CA ASN A 277 -11.89 14.74 1.15
C ASN A 277 -11.39 15.70 2.24
N ASN A 278 -10.83 16.85 1.87
CA ASN A 278 -10.35 17.86 2.82
C ASN A 278 -11.47 18.33 3.76
N ALA A 279 -12.66 18.57 3.24
CA ALA A 279 -13.82 18.99 4.03
C ALA A 279 -14.33 17.86 4.95
N LEU A 280 -14.36 16.62 4.48
CA LEU A 280 -14.71 15.45 5.29
C LEU A 280 -13.70 15.20 6.41
N GLU A 281 -12.40 15.35 6.13
CA GLU A 281 -11.36 15.28 7.15
C GLU A 281 -11.55 16.33 8.23
N ALA A 282 -11.78 17.58 7.85
CA ALA A 282 -12.02 18.68 8.79
C ALA A 282 -13.22 18.35 9.70
N ALA A 283 -14.35 17.94 9.12
CA ALA A 283 -15.55 17.57 9.85
C ALA A 283 -15.33 16.38 10.81
N GLN A 284 -14.56 15.36 10.38
CA GLN A 284 -14.29 14.19 11.22
C GLN A 284 -13.25 14.48 12.32
N ARG A 285 -12.30 15.42 12.11
CA ARG A 285 -11.34 15.82 13.14
C ARG A 285 -11.99 16.46 14.35
N GLU A 286 -13.13 17.14 14.20
CA GLU A 286 -13.92 17.67 15.32
C GLU A 286 -14.46 16.57 16.24
N SER A 287 -14.69 15.36 15.71
CA SER A 287 -15.23 14.21 16.44
C SER A 287 -14.64 12.88 15.96
N ILE A 288 -13.30 12.76 16.03
CA ILE A 288 -12.56 11.61 15.49
C ILE A 288 -13.03 10.26 16.07
N ILE A 289 -13.48 10.25 17.31
CA ILE A 289 -13.96 9.04 18.00
C ILE A 289 -15.31 8.56 17.42
N ASP A 290 -16.07 9.42 16.77
CA ASP A 290 -17.34 9.06 16.15
C ASP A 290 -17.20 8.43 14.75
N GLY A 291 -16.02 8.52 14.12
CA GLY A 291 -15.75 7.93 12.81
C GLY A 291 -15.88 6.38 12.83
N PHE A 292 -16.39 5.81 11.73
CA PHE A 292 -16.52 4.35 11.55
C PHE A 292 -15.18 3.70 11.16
N TRP A 293 -14.21 3.76 12.08
CA TRP A 293 -12.85 3.26 11.83
C TRP A 293 -12.72 1.73 11.84
N MET A 294 -13.79 0.98 12.04
CA MET A 294 -13.82 -0.48 11.86
C MET A 294 -13.83 -0.93 10.39
N HIS A 295 -13.96 0.00 9.43
CA HIS A 295 -13.86 -0.24 8.01
C HIS A 295 -12.40 -0.17 7.52
N HIS A 296 -12.03 -1.03 6.56
CA HIS A 296 -10.74 -0.97 5.88
C HIS A 296 -10.71 0.16 4.85
N ARG A 297 -10.59 1.41 5.30
CA ARG A 297 -10.60 2.59 4.42
C ARG A 297 -9.36 2.63 3.50
N TRP A 298 -8.18 2.31 4.04
CA TRP A 298 -6.92 2.30 3.30
C TRP A 298 -6.54 0.88 2.90
N LYS A 299 -7.40 0.23 2.15
CA LYS A 299 -7.18 -1.10 1.63
C LYS A 299 -6.28 -1.01 0.39
N ALA A 300 -5.16 -1.76 0.39
CA ALA A 300 -4.38 -1.95 -0.82
C ALA A 300 -5.08 -2.95 -1.75
N THR A 301 -5.12 -2.67 -3.03
CA THR A 301 -5.63 -3.59 -4.06
C THR A 301 -4.62 -3.69 -5.20
N ARG A 302 -4.63 -4.82 -5.92
CA ARG A 302 -3.79 -5.04 -7.10
C ARG A 302 -4.05 -3.98 -8.19
N GLU A 303 -5.31 -3.64 -8.42
CA GLU A 303 -5.71 -2.67 -9.46
C GLU A 303 -5.30 -1.22 -9.12
N PHE A 304 -4.95 -0.95 -7.88
CA PHE A 304 -4.52 0.36 -7.41
C PHE A 304 -3.29 0.89 -8.16
N ALA A 305 -2.36 0.02 -8.53
CA ALA A 305 -1.10 0.42 -9.15
C ALA A 305 -1.21 0.83 -10.62
N THR A 306 -2.27 0.39 -11.31
CA THR A 306 -2.38 0.51 -12.77
C THR A 306 -3.27 1.65 -13.26
N ASN A 307 -4.10 2.23 -12.39
CA ASN A 307 -5.16 3.17 -12.78
C ASN A 307 -5.00 4.58 -12.17
N ILE A 308 -3.78 4.98 -11.81
CA ILE A 308 -3.51 6.34 -11.32
C ILE A 308 -3.10 7.20 -12.52
N ASP A 309 -4.01 8.08 -12.96
CA ASP A 309 -3.75 9.07 -14.00
C ASP A 309 -2.93 10.27 -13.48
N ASP A 310 -2.54 11.16 -14.35
CA ASP A 310 -1.67 12.29 -14.00
C ASP A 310 -2.36 13.31 -13.08
N GLU A 311 -3.68 13.50 -13.19
CA GLU A 311 -4.43 14.35 -12.27
C GLU A 311 -4.38 13.80 -10.85
N GLN A 312 -4.56 12.50 -10.69
CA GLN A 312 -4.46 11.83 -9.40
C GLN A 312 -3.03 11.88 -8.84
N LYS A 313 -2.01 11.67 -9.70
CA LYS A 313 -0.60 11.79 -9.29
C LYS A 313 -0.28 13.20 -8.77
N GLU A 314 -0.84 14.24 -9.38
CA GLU A 314 -0.70 15.61 -8.91
C GLU A 314 -1.29 15.79 -7.51
N GLN A 315 -2.51 15.31 -7.27
CA GLN A 315 -3.13 15.37 -5.95
C GLN A 315 -2.33 14.57 -4.90
N ILE A 316 -1.78 13.43 -5.30
CA ILE A 316 -0.92 12.62 -4.42
C ILE A 316 0.34 13.41 -4.04
N ARG A 317 1.06 14.00 -5.00
CA ARG A 317 2.28 14.78 -4.71
C ARG A 317 1.99 15.96 -3.78
N LYS A 318 0.85 16.62 -3.94
CA LYS A 318 0.47 17.82 -3.18
C LYS A 318 -0.03 17.51 -1.76
N TYR A 319 -0.80 16.45 -1.58
CA TYR A 319 -1.55 16.22 -0.33
C TYR A 319 -1.17 14.94 0.41
N CYS A 320 -0.35 14.05 -0.17
CA CYS A 320 0.11 12.84 0.52
C CYS A 320 1.14 13.21 1.60
N LYS A 321 0.82 12.85 2.86
CA LYS A 321 1.69 13.04 4.03
C LYS A 321 2.16 11.72 4.63
N LEU A 322 1.43 10.64 4.35
CA LEU A 322 1.70 9.31 4.84
C LEU A 322 1.91 8.37 3.64
N PRO A 323 3.15 7.95 3.37
CA PRO A 323 3.45 7.12 2.22
C PRO A 323 2.79 5.73 2.30
N TYR A 324 2.74 5.04 1.16
CA TYR A 324 2.49 3.61 1.09
C TYR A 324 3.78 2.89 1.46
N ARG A 325 3.82 2.30 2.65
CA ARG A 325 5.05 1.76 3.24
C ARG A 325 5.18 0.27 2.99
N ILE A 326 6.26 -0.09 2.35
CA ILE A 326 6.62 -1.48 2.07
C ILE A 326 7.87 -1.84 2.86
N ILE A 327 7.87 -2.98 3.51
CA ILE A 327 9.07 -3.63 4.04
C ILE A 327 9.46 -4.74 3.09
N ILE A 328 10.73 -4.80 2.72
CA ILE A 328 11.33 -5.87 1.95
C ILE A 328 12.44 -6.49 2.82
N CYS A 329 12.25 -7.74 3.22
CA CYS A 329 13.30 -8.51 3.86
C CYS A 329 14.07 -9.22 2.75
N VAL A 330 15.24 -8.67 2.40
CA VAL A 330 16.08 -9.17 1.30
C VAL A 330 16.79 -10.47 1.67
N PRO A 331 17.29 -11.24 0.68
CA PRO A 331 18.16 -12.39 0.92
C PRO A 331 19.37 -12.04 1.79
N GLU A 332 19.85 -13.03 2.53
CA GLU A 332 21.03 -12.87 3.39
C GLU A 332 22.32 -12.79 2.57
N GLU A 333 22.41 -13.53 1.47
CA GLU A 333 23.52 -13.44 0.53
C GLU A 333 23.44 -12.15 -0.28
N PHE A 334 24.54 -11.36 -0.28
CA PHE A 334 24.54 -10.03 -0.88
C PHE A 334 24.36 -10.08 -2.40
N GLU A 335 25.01 -11.02 -3.08
CA GLU A 335 24.89 -11.25 -4.52
C GLU A 335 23.45 -11.55 -4.93
N GLU A 336 22.71 -12.27 -4.11
CA GLU A 336 21.30 -12.55 -4.35
C GLU A 336 20.43 -11.34 -4.00
N ALA A 337 20.76 -10.62 -2.95
CA ALA A 337 20.03 -9.44 -2.53
C ALA A 337 20.04 -8.34 -3.61
N ILE A 338 21.13 -8.15 -4.33
CA ILE A 338 21.22 -7.18 -5.44
C ILE A 338 20.26 -7.52 -6.58
N LEU A 339 20.02 -8.79 -6.85
CA LEU A 339 19.09 -9.22 -7.90
C LEU A 339 17.63 -8.84 -7.61
N THR A 340 17.33 -8.35 -6.38
CA THR A 340 16.02 -7.79 -6.03
C THR A 340 15.83 -6.34 -6.50
N ILE A 341 16.86 -5.66 -7.00
CA ILE A 341 16.79 -4.25 -7.40
C ILE A 341 15.74 -4.01 -8.50
N PRO A 342 15.65 -4.80 -9.58
CA PRO A 342 14.62 -4.64 -10.60
C PRO A 342 13.20 -4.72 -10.04
N PHE A 343 12.95 -5.66 -9.13
CA PHE A 343 11.70 -5.79 -8.39
C PHE A 343 11.38 -4.50 -7.60
N MET A 344 12.37 -3.92 -6.92
CA MET A 344 12.18 -2.69 -6.16
C MET A 344 11.89 -1.48 -7.07
N ARG A 345 12.56 -1.40 -8.23
CA ARG A 345 12.30 -0.37 -9.24
C ARG A 345 10.89 -0.46 -9.79
N GLU A 346 10.39 -1.66 -10.09
CA GLU A 346 9.00 -1.88 -10.51
C GLU A 346 8.00 -1.42 -9.44
N LEU A 347 8.22 -1.78 -8.18
CA LEU A 347 7.39 -1.30 -7.08
C LEU A 347 7.40 0.23 -6.98
N ARG A 348 8.57 0.85 -7.11
CA ARG A 348 8.72 2.30 -7.02
C ARG A 348 8.05 3.04 -8.18
N ALA A 349 8.12 2.48 -9.38
CA ALA A 349 7.53 3.07 -10.59
C ALA A 349 6.00 3.05 -10.59
N CYS A 350 5.38 2.07 -9.91
CA CYS A 350 3.93 1.88 -9.97
C CYS A 350 3.14 2.97 -9.21
N ARG A 351 3.74 3.66 -8.23
CA ARG A 351 3.06 4.66 -7.37
C ARG A 351 4.01 5.75 -6.89
N PRO A 352 3.60 7.02 -6.93
CA PRO A 352 4.45 8.13 -6.50
C PRO A 352 4.64 8.20 -4.97
N ASP A 353 3.74 7.61 -4.17
CA ASP A 353 3.74 7.65 -2.71
C ASP A 353 4.41 6.44 -2.03
N ILE A 354 5.09 5.57 -2.79
CA ILE A 354 5.78 4.41 -2.21
C ILE A 354 7.04 4.83 -1.43
N GLN A 355 7.16 4.28 -0.23
CA GLN A 355 8.38 4.26 0.58
C GLN A 355 8.81 2.81 0.79
N LEU A 356 9.96 2.44 0.21
CA LEU A 356 10.57 1.14 0.40
C LEU A 356 11.46 1.17 1.65
N ASN A 357 11.32 0.18 2.52
CA ASN A 357 12.15 0.00 3.70
C ASN A 357 12.78 -1.39 3.63
N ILE A 358 14.10 -1.46 3.73
CA ILE A 358 14.85 -2.68 3.56
C ILE A 358 15.22 -3.23 4.94
N VAL A 359 15.06 -4.53 5.13
CA VAL A 359 15.60 -5.29 6.24
C VAL A 359 16.65 -6.24 5.70
N CYS A 360 17.89 -6.09 6.13
CA CYS A 360 19.06 -6.75 5.56
C CYS A 360 20.09 -7.12 6.63
N PRO A 361 21.06 -7.99 6.34
CA PRO A 361 22.28 -8.14 7.12
C PRO A 361 23.07 -6.83 7.25
N GLU A 362 23.94 -6.74 8.27
CA GLU A 362 24.66 -5.51 8.59
C GLU A 362 25.61 -5.06 7.46
N GLU A 363 26.27 -6.01 6.83
CA GLU A 363 27.20 -5.80 5.73
C GLU A 363 26.55 -5.20 4.48
N GLN A 364 25.26 -5.39 4.30
CA GLN A 364 24.50 -4.82 3.16
C GLN A 364 23.95 -3.41 3.45
N GLN A 365 23.89 -2.99 4.72
CA GLN A 365 23.17 -1.79 5.12
C GLN A 365 23.67 -0.51 4.43
N ALA A 366 25.00 -0.35 4.35
CA ALA A 366 25.61 0.82 3.75
C ALA A 366 25.18 0.96 2.27
N PHE A 367 25.24 -0.14 1.52
CA PHE A 367 24.79 -0.19 0.13
C PHE A 367 23.31 0.21 -0.03
N TRP A 368 22.40 -0.37 0.79
CA TRP A 368 20.98 -0.05 0.66
C TRP A 368 20.67 1.41 1.01
N LYS A 369 21.45 2.04 1.89
CA LYS A 369 21.32 3.47 2.21
C LYS A 369 21.69 4.41 1.06
N THR A 370 22.50 3.98 0.12
CA THR A 370 22.86 4.79 -1.08
C THR A 370 21.78 4.77 -2.16
N GLN A 371 20.82 3.85 -2.06
CA GLN A 371 19.76 3.76 -3.07
C GLN A 371 18.69 4.83 -2.83
N ASP A 372 18.49 5.73 -3.78
CA ASP A 372 17.59 6.89 -3.70
C ASP A 372 16.10 6.53 -3.54
N TYR A 373 15.72 5.32 -3.86
CA TYR A 373 14.37 4.78 -3.67
C TYR A 373 14.15 4.10 -2.32
N VAL A 374 15.18 3.93 -1.50
CA VAL A 374 15.11 3.31 -0.18
C VAL A 374 14.90 4.39 0.90
N GLY A 375 13.82 4.29 1.66
CA GLY A 375 13.53 5.19 2.76
C GLY A 375 14.39 4.91 3.99
N HIS A 376 14.43 3.63 4.41
CA HIS A 376 15.22 3.17 5.56
C HIS A 376 15.80 1.79 5.29
N ALA A 377 17.08 1.60 5.63
CA ALA A 377 17.73 0.31 5.64
C ALA A 377 18.08 -0.08 7.09
N VAL A 378 17.54 -1.22 7.54
CA VAL A 378 17.57 -1.70 8.92
C VAL A 378 18.25 -3.05 8.97
N THR A 379 19.09 -3.28 9.97
CA THR A 379 19.84 -4.54 10.09
C THR A 379 19.08 -5.61 10.87
N THR A 380 19.28 -6.87 10.47
CA THR A 380 18.71 -8.04 11.16
C THR A 380 19.40 -8.37 12.49
N ASN A 381 20.58 -7.81 12.75
CA ASN A 381 21.41 -8.12 13.92
C ASN A 381 20.94 -7.41 15.20
N LYS A 382 20.12 -6.35 15.08
CA LYS A 382 19.52 -5.68 16.24
C LYS A 382 18.07 -6.15 16.41
N PRO A 383 17.62 -6.47 17.64
CA PRO A 383 16.21 -6.77 17.86
C PRO A 383 15.37 -5.62 17.31
N LEU A 384 14.36 -5.93 16.50
CA LEU A 384 13.43 -4.91 15.96
C LEU A 384 12.76 -4.08 17.07
N GLN A 385 12.70 -4.60 18.30
CA GLN A 385 12.29 -3.86 19.49
C GLN A 385 13.23 -2.69 19.85
N GLN A 386 14.51 -2.75 19.51
CA GLN A 386 15.43 -1.60 19.59
C GLN A 386 15.34 -0.68 18.36
N LEU A 387 14.78 -1.19 17.25
CA LEU A 387 14.42 -0.43 16.07
C LEU A 387 13.04 0.21 16.21
N GLU A 388 12.33 -0.05 17.30
CA GLU A 388 11.14 0.71 17.77
C GLU A 388 11.46 2.18 18.10
N SER A 389 12.71 2.61 17.86
CA SER A 389 13.02 4.03 17.78
C SER A 389 12.08 4.70 16.76
N ASP A 390 11.70 5.92 17.03
CA ASP A 390 10.69 6.73 16.33
C ASP A 390 10.71 6.70 14.80
N GLU A 391 11.83 6.31 14.18
CA GLU A 391 12.02 6.28 12.74
C GLU A 391 11.13 5.27 11.99
N LEU A 392 10.94 4.06 12.52
CA LEU A 392 10.11 3.04 11.85
C LEU A 392 8.60 3.31 11.96
N TYR A 393 8.18 4.19 12.86
CA TYR A 393 6.76 4.42 13.09
C TYR A 393 6.28 5.82 12.71
N LYS A 394 7.18 6.81 12.60
CA LYS A 394 6.81 8.21 12.33
C LYS A 394 5.98 8.41 11.06
N ASP A 395 6.24 7.59 10.04
CA ASP A 395 5.61 7.71 8.73
C ASP A 395 4.33 6.86 8.60
N GLY A 396 3.76 6.40 9.71
CA GLY A 396 2.50 5.67 9.73
C GLY A 396 2.64 4.14 9.70
N PRO A 397 1.54 3.41 9.59
CA PRO A 397 1.53 1.95 9.60
C PRO A 397 2.03 1.37 8.28
N TYR A 398 2.70 0.22 8.35
CA TYR A 398 3.13 -0.53 7.16
C TYR A 398 1.95 -1.10 6.39
N ASP A 399 2.03 -1.03 5.07
CA ASP A 399 1.01 -1.56 4.16
C ASP A 399 1.33 -2.99 3.73
N MET A 400 2.61 -3.26 3.42
CA MET A 400 3.03 -4.54 2.88
C MET A 400 4.40 -4.97 3.43
N LEU A 401 4.55 -6.29 3.59
CA LEU A 401 5.80 -6.96 3.86
C LEU A 401 6.06 -7.97 2.73
N PHE A 402 7.17 -7.83 2.03
CA PHE A 402 7.74 -8.87 1.18
C PHE A 402 8.81 -9.63 1.97
N MET A 403 8.53 -10.90 2.25
CA MET A 403 9.44 -11.79 2.95
C MET A 403 10.17 -12.65 1.91
N ILE A 404 11.33 -12.20 1.48
CA ILE A 404 12.19 -12.90 0.51
C ILE A 404 13.20 -13.76 1.28
N SER A 405 13.81 -13.22 2.34
CA SER A 405 14.66 -14.00 3.26
C SER A 405 13.87 -15.11 3.97
N GLU A 406 14.53 -16.22 4.25
CA GLU A 406 13.96 -17.37 4.97
C GLU A 406 14.19 -17.32 6.49
N ASN A 407 14.68 -16.21 7.02
CA ASN A 407 14.98 -16.03 8.44
C ASN A 407 13.71 -15.96 9.31
N GLY A 408 13.38 -17.06 9.96
CA GLY A 408 12.16 -17.17 10.78
C GLY A 408 12.15 -16.30 12.04
N LYS A 409 13.32 -15.88 12.57
CA LYS A 409 13.39 -14.93 13.69
C LYS A 409 12.97 -13.55 13.22
N VAL A 410 13.58 -13.05 12.16
CA VAL A 410 13.27 -11.75 11.54
C VAL A 410 11.80 -11.71 11.13
N PHE A 411 11.28 -12.77 10.54
CA PHE A 411 9.88 -12.85 10.15
C PHE A 411 8.91 -12.64 11.31
N ARG A 412 9.13 -13.29 12.46
CA ARG A 412 8.28 -13.12 13.66
C ARG A 412 8.28 -11.68 14.16
N GLU A 413 9.44 -11.03 14.15
CA GLU A 413 9.58 -9.65 14.56
C GLU A 413 8.86 -8.69 13.60
N LEU A 414 8.99 -8.90 12.28
CA LEU A 414 8.30 -8.10 11.25
C LEU A 414 6.78 -8.27 11.30
N GLN A 415 6.27 -9.44 11.66
CA GLN A 415 4.83 -9.64 11.89
C GLN A 415 4.28 -8.77 13.02
N ALA A 416 5.09 -8.44 14.03
CA ALA A 416 4.69 -7.55 15.13
C ALA A 416 4.40 -6.12 14.68
N LEU A 417 4.97 -5.67 13.55
CA LEU A 417 4.65 -4.37 12.92
C LEU A 417 3.24 -4.33 12.31
N LEU A 418 2.53 -5.46 12.29
CA LEU A 418 1.16 -5.62 11.80
C LEU A 418 0.95 -5.09 10.36
N PRO A 419 1.78 -5.50 9.39
CA PRO A 419 1.55 -5.11 8.01
C PRO A 419 0.18 -5.58 7.54
N LEU A 420 -0.44 -4.81 6.64
CA LEU A 420 -1.77 -5.15 6.11
C LEU A 420 -1.71 -6.43 5.26
N TYR A 421 -0.65 -6.57 4.46
CA TYR A 421 -0.37 -7.73 3.62
C TYR A 421 1.02 -8.28 3.90
N ILE A 422 1.15 -9.60 3.84
CA ILE A 422 2.43 -10.32 3.92
C ILE A 422 2.49 -11.22 2.69
N THR A 423 3.52 -11.04 1.88
CA THR A 423 3.73 -11.73 0.61
C THR A 423 5.09 -12.41 0.62
N GLY A 424 5.20 -13.57 -0.02
CA GLY A 424 6.43 -14.32 -0.18
C GLY A 424 6.19 -15.56 -1.05
N PHE A 425 7.22 -16.38 -1.20
CA PHE A 425 7.12 -17.59 -2.01
C PHE A 425 6.39 -18.71 -1.28
N ASP A 426 5.70 -19.57 -2.03
CA ASP A 426 4.91 -20.69 -1.49
C ASP A 426 5.77 -21.90 -1.07
N ASP A 427 6.97 -22.01 -1.66
CA ASP A 427 8.00 -23.00 -1.31
C ASP A 427 8.82 -22.62 -0.05
N SER A 428 8.70 -21.38 0.40
CA SER A 428 9.40 -20.89 1.61
C SER A 428 9.02 -21.72 2.86
N PRO A 429 9.97 -22.04 3.74
CA PRO A 429 9.68 -22.63 5.05
C PRO A 429 8.75 -21.76 5.91
N LEU A 430 8.67 -20.46 5.64
CA LEU A 430 7.83 -19.49 6.33
C LEU A 430 6.39 -19.42 5.79
N ARG A 431 6.03 -20.24 4.81
CA ARG A 431 4.75 -20.21 4.08
C ARG A 431 3.49 -20.16 4.95
N LYS A 432 3.52 -20.72 6.16
CA LYS A 432 2.35 -20.72 7.07
C LYS A 432 1.97 -19.31 7.55
N GLY A 433 2.92 -18.38 7.61
CA GLY A 433 2.70 -16.99 8.03
C GLY A 433 2.43 -16.03 6.87
N ILE A 434 2.67 -16.46 5.62
CA ILE A 434 2.52 -15.67 4.41
C ILE A 434 1.06 -15.75 3.94
N ARG A 435 0.43 -14.60 3.70
CA ARG A 435 -0.99 -14.50 3.32
C ARG A 435 -1.19 -14.54 1.81
N ALA A 436 -0.35 -13.83 1.05
CA ALA A 436 -0.30 -13.90 -0.40
C ALA A 436 0.97 -14.67 -0.80
N LYS A 437 0.79 -15.75 -1.54
CA LYS A 437 1.87 -16.65 -1.94
C LYS A 437 2.06 -16.55 -3.44
N CYS A 438 3.31 -16.44 -3.85
CA CYS A 438 3.72 -16.52 -5.24
C CYS A 438 4.40 -17.87 -5.50
N VAL A 439 3.95 -18.56 -6.52
CA VAL A 439 4.64 -19.71 -7.04
C VAL A 439 5.82 -19.22 -7.88
N ARG A 440 7.03 -19.72 -7.61
CA ARG A 440 8.18 -19.40 -8.45
C ARG A 440 7.89 -19.89 -9.87
N PRO A 441 8.27 -19.15 -10.91
CA PRO A 441 8.15 -19.65 -12.28
C PRO A 441 8.87 -20.99 -12.40
N ILE A 442 8.13 -22.03 -12.75
CA ILE A 442 8.67 -23.38 -12.99
C ILE A 442 8.59 -23.58 -14.50
N GLY A 443 9.71 -23.38 -15.18
CA GLY A 443 9.89 -23.74 -16.58
C GLY A 443 10.73 -25.01 -16.72
N ASP A 444 10.69 -25.64 -17.89
CA ASP A 444 11.56 -26.79 -18.22
C ASP A 444 13.04 -26.37 -18.30
N THR A 445 13.31 -25.06 -18.43
CA THR A 445 14.64 -24.47 -18.42
C THR A 445 14.79 -23.52 -17.22
N PRO A 446 15.94 -23.51 -16.53
CA PRO A 446 16.22 -22.58 -15.46
C PRO A 446 16.14 -21.13 -15.95
N GLU A 447 15.35 -20.31 -15.29
CA GLU A 447 15.22 -18.88 -15.57
C GLU A 447 16.08 -18.06 -14.61
N HIS A 448 16.40 -16.83 -15.02
CA HIS A 448 17.19 -15.90 -14.21
C HIS A 448 16.46 -15.56 -12.91
N LYS A 449 17.19 -15.53 -11.79
CA LYS A 449 16.65 -15.30 -10.43
C LYS A 449 15.80 -14.02 -10.29
N ILE A 450 16.10 -13.00 -11.08
CA ILE A 450 15.31 -11.77 -11.16
C ILE A 450 13.84 -12.06 -11.51
N ASN A 451 13.57 -13.07 -12.33
CA ASN A 451 12.20 -13.41 -12.71
C ASN A 451 11.37 -13.92 -11.54
N ASP A 452 11.98 -14.62 -10.57
CA ASP A 452 11.32 -14.98 -9.31
C ASP A 452 10.81 -13.74 -8.57
N TYR A 453 11.67 -12.71 -8.45
CA TYR A 453 11.32 -11.48 -7.75
C TYR A 453 10.30 -10.64 -8.52
N LEU A 454 10.40 -10.60 -9.84
CA LEU A 454 9.39 -9.93 -10.67
C LEU A 454 8.05 -10.65 -10.61
N ALA A 455 8.03 -11.99 -10.56
CA ALA A 455 6.81 -12.74 -10.35
C ALA A 455 6.17 -12.38 -9.00
N LEU A 456 6.98 -12.23 -7.94
CA LEU A 456 6.50 -11.78 -6.64
C LEU A 456 5.87 -10.37 -6.69
N ALA A 457 6.45 -9.44 -7.47
CA ALA A 457 5.85 -8.13 -7.69
C ALA A 457 4.54 -8.24 -8.47
N SER A 458 4.47 -9.08 -9.50
CA SER A 458 3.31 -9.21 -10.40
C SER A 458 2.04 -9.67 -9.71
N GLU A 459 2.13 -10.29 -8.52
CA GLU A 459 1.00 -10.61 -7.66
C GLU A 459 0.24 -9.35 -7.18
N HIS A 460 0.89 -8.18 -7.18
CA HIS A 460 0.38 -6.94 -6.61
C HIS A 460 0.31 -5.77 -7.59
N ILE A 461 1.17 -5.77 -8.62
CA ILE A 461 1.28 -4.70 -9.59
C ILE A 461 1.33 -5.25 -11.02
N THR A 462 0.99 -4.42 -11.99
CA THR A 462 1.34 -4.68 -13.39
C THR A 462 2.75 -4.17 -13.63
N LEU A 463 3.63 -5.04 -14.11
CA LEU A 463 5.01 -4.69 -14.38
C LEU A 463 5.09 -3.66 -15.53
N THR A 464 5.93 -2.65 -15.36
CA THR A 464 6.17 -1.59 -16.34
C THR A 464 7.40 -1.86 -17.21
N LYS A 465 8.08 -3.00 -16.95
CA LYS A 465 9.33 -3.40 -17.61
C LYS A 465 10.43 -2.35 -17.46
N GLN A 466 10.62 -1.93 -16.20
CA GLN A 466 11.73 -1.03 -15.87
C GLN A 466 13.07 -1.69 -16.26
N PRO A 467 14.04 -0.91 -16.77
CA PRO A 467 15.33 -1.46 -17.16
C PRO A 467 16.06 -2.04 -15.94
N TYR A 468 16.68 -3.20 -16.13
CA TYR A 468 17.52 -3.83 -15.10
C TYR A 468 18.78 -3.01 -14.82
N VAL A 469 19.35 -2.47 -15.87
CA VAL A 469 20.58 -1.67 -15.85
C VAL A 469 20.25 -0.18 -15.79
N ASP A 470 20.91 0.54 -14.92
CA ASP A 470 20.85 2.01 -14.85
C ASP A 470 22.23 2.60 -15.03
N SER A 471 22.63 2.73 -16.28
CA SER A 471 23.95 3.26 -16.65
C SER A 471 24.19 4.70 -16.17
N SER A 472 23.14 5.47 -15.87
CA SER A 472 23.27 6.84 -15.36
C SER A 472 23.86 6.89 -13.94
N LYS A 473 23.78 5.79 -13.19
CA LYS A 473 24.30 5.68 -11.83
C LYS A 473 25.81 5.38 -11.77
N GLY A 474 26.39 4.88 -12.86
CA GLY A 474 27.81 4.58 -12.93
C GLY A 474 28.67 5.79 -13.28
N ASN A 475 29.97 5.66 -13.12
CA ASN A 475 30.95 6.69 -13.49
C ASN A 475 31.02 6.85 -15.01
N GLN A 476 30.45 7.92 -15.52
CA GLN A 476 30.37 8.22 -16.97
C GLN A 476 31.74 8.53 -17.62
N SER A 477 32.73 8.90 -16.80
CA SER A 477 34.07 9.27 -17.27
C SER A 477 35.06 8.11 -17.22
N ALA A 478 34.75 7.03 -16.52
CA ALA A 478 35.64 5.90 -16.37
C ALA A 478 35.66 5.04 -17.65
N THR A 479 36.81 4.83 -18.23
CA THR A 479 37.05 4.01 -19.44
C THR A 479 38.00 2.84 -19.19
N ASN A 480 38.17 2.46 -17.92
CA ASN A 480 39.17 1.51 -17.49
C ASN A 480 38.78 0.07 -17.79
N ARG A 481 39.80 -0.77 -17.96
CA ARG A 481 39.65 -2.24 -17.93
C ARG A 481 40.07 -2.75 -16.57
N TYR A 482 39.21 -3.56 -15.97
CA TYR A 482 39.46 -4.12 -14.66
C TYR A 482 39.52 -5.64 -14.71
N ILE A 483 40.37 -6.24 -13.89
CA ILE A 483 40.28 -7.64 -13.51
C ILE A 483 39.78 -7.72 -12.04
N ALA A 484 38.86 -8.63 -11.77
CA ALA A 484 38.36 -8.91 -10.42
C ALA A 484 38.49 -10.42 -10.11
N PRO A 485 39.66 -10.82 -9.60
CA PRO A 485 40.04 -12.22 -9.48
C PRO A 485 39.49 -12.90 -8.22
N PHE A 486 38.84 -12.17 -7.30
CA PHE A 486 38.37 -12.69 -6.01
C PHE A 486 36.86 -12.83 -6.01
N SER A 487 36.40 -14.03 -5.62
CA SER A 487 34.98 -14.32 -5.45
C SER A 487 34.56 -14.10 -4.00
N SER A 488 33.48 -13.36 -3.80
CA SER A 488 32.79 -13.27 -2.50
C SER A 488 32.10 -14.58 -2.10
N LEU A 489 31.90 -15.50 -3.05
CA LEU A 489 31.26 -16.80 -2.84
C LEU A 489 32.24 -17.88 -2.33
N GLY A 490 33.54 -17.64 -2.43
CA GLY A 490 34.56 -18.56 -1.97
C GLY A 490 35.58 -18.97 -3.03
N THR A 491 36.46 -19.91 -2.68
CA THR A 491 37.60 -20.30 -3.52
C THR A 491 37.21 -21.22 -4.70
N ALA A 492 36.03 -21.80 -4.69
CA ALA A 492 35.53 -22.64 -5.80
C ALA A 492 35.42 -21.88 -7.13
N ASP A 493 35.22 -20.55 -7.06
CA ASP A 493 35.09 -19.69 -8.22
C ASP A 493 36.40 -19.00 -8.63
N CYS A 494 37.49 -19.15 -7.85
CA CYS A 494 38.77 -18.50 -8.17
C CYS A 494 39.46 -19.14 -9.36
N TRP A 495 39.99 -18.31 -10.26
CA TRP A 495 40.75 -18.74 -11.44
C TRP A 495 42.28 -18.70 -11.15
N GLN A 496 43.09 -19.45 -11.89
CA GLN A 496 44.52 -19.59 -11.66
C GLN A 496 45.28 -18.28 -11.90
N THR A 497 46.28 -17.97 -11.05
CA THR A 497 47.06 -16.74 -11.13
C THR A 497 47.80 -16.60 -12.46
N GLU A 498 48.33 -17.71 -12.99
CA GLU A 498 49.05 -17.74 -14.28
C GLU A 498 48.15 -17.30 -15.43
N LYS A 499 46.86 -17.65 -15.37
CA LYS A 499 45.90 -17.23 -16.39
C LYS A 499 45.51 -15.76 -16.26
N TRP A 500 45.49 -15.23 -15.07
CA TRP A 500 45.33 -13.80 -14.86
C TRP A 500 46.55 -13.02 -15.43
N LYS A 501 47.77 -13.55 -15.24
CA LYS A 501 49.00 -12.98 -15.87
C LYS A 501 48.91 -12.96 -17.38
N GLU A 502 48.52 -14.09 -17.98
CA GLU A 502 48.35 -14.20 -19.42
C GLU A 502 47.28 -13.23 -19.93
N LEU A 503 46.11 -13.14 -19.25
CA LEU A 503 45.04 -12.22 -19.61
C LEU A 503 45.56 -10.75 -19.59
N VAL A 504 46.21 -10.34 -18.51
CA VAL A 504 46.77 -8.97 -18.37
C VAL A 504 47.76 -8.66 -19.49
N SER A 505 48.64 -9.63 -19.86
CA SER A 505 49.62 -9.45 -20.93
C SER A 505 48.98 -9.29 -22.34
N ARG A 506 47.77 -9.80 -22.52
CA ARG A 506 47.02 -9.77 -23.81
C ARG A 506 46.05 -8.60 -23.92
N LEU A 507 45.71 -7.95 -22.81
CA LEU A 507 44.84 -6.79 -22.81
C LEU A 507 45.63 -5.53 -23.16
N GLU A 508 45.29 -4.87 -24.27
CA GLU A 508 45.85 -3.59 -24.64
C GLU A 508 45.35 -2.45 -23.77
N GLY A 509 46.25 -1.53 -23.36
CA GLY A 509 45.89 -0.39 -22.51
C GLY A 509 46.00 -0.68 -21.02
N GLY A 510 45.86 0.36 -20.19
CA GLY A 510 46.02 0.25 -18.74
C GLY A 510 44.96 -0.65 -18.07
N VAL A 511 45.36 -1.82 -17.59
CA VAL A 511 44.55 -2.74 -16.82
C VAL A 511 44.76 -2.49 -15.33
N GLN A 512 43.74 -2.54 -14.53
CA GLN A 512 43.78 -2.38 -13.06
C GLN A 512 43.15 -3.58 -12.39
N LEU A 513 43.62 -3.95 -11.20
CA LEU A 513 42.96 -4.93 -10.37
C LEU A 513 41.90 -4.22 -9.51
N LEU A 514 40.66 -4.62 -9.63
CA LEU A 514 39.56 -4.14 -8.80
C LEU A 514 39.18 -5.20 -7.76
N ALA A 515 39.17 -4.81 -6.49
CA ALA A 515 38.77 -5.69 -5.40
C ALA A 515 37.91 -4.96 -4.36
N LEU A 516 37.15 -5.73 -3.58
CA LEU A 516 36.50 -5.22 -2.38
C LEU A 516 37.53 -4.94 -1.28
N GLU A 517 37.27 -3.97 -0.41
CA GLU A 517 38.17 -3.67 0.73
C GLU A 517 38.42 -4.89 1.63
N ALA A 518 37.46 -5.82 1.70
CA ALA A 518 37.61 -7.08 2.46
C ALA A 518 38.75 -7.95 1.93
N ASP A 519 39.13 -7.83 0.65
CA ASP A 519 40.18 -8.60 0.01
C ASP A 519 41.49 -7.80 -0.15
N LYS A 520 41.65 -6.66 0.52
CA LYS A 520 42.75 -5.71 0.38
C LYS A 520 44.12 -6.35 0.34
N GLU A 521 44.45 -7.22 1.30
CA GLU A 521 45.80 -7.83 1.43
C GLU A 521 46.07 -8.72 0.21
N LYS A 522 45.14 -9.60 -0.15
CA LYS A 522 45.24 -10.48 -1.32
C LYS A 522 45.37 -9.69 -2.61
N ALA A 523 44.55 -8.63 -2.74
CA ALA A 523 44.49 -7.77 -3.92
C ALA A 523 45.78 -7.00 -4.10
N THR A 524 46.33 -6.42 -3.04
CA THR A 524 47.61 -5.69 -3.10
C THR A 524 48.77 -6.62 -3.48
N SER A 525 48.80 -7.83 -2.89
CA SER A 525 49.85 -8.82 -3.22
C SER A 525 49.78 -9.27 -4.67
N LEU A 526 48.58 -9.62 -5.18
CA LEU A 526 48.39 -10.08 -6.55
C LEU A 526 48.65 -8.94 -7.56
N ALA A 527 48.22 -7.73 -7.27
CA ALA A 527 48.46 -6.58 -8.13
C ALA A 527 49.98 -6.29 -8.32
N ALA A 528 50.74 -6.39 -7.22
CA ALA A 528 52.20 -6.29 -7.25
C ALA A 528 52.84 -7.40 -8.10
N GLU A 529 52.36 -8.64 -7.96
CA GLU A 529 52.82 -9.80 -8.74
C GLU A 529 52.48 -9.63 -10.24
N LEU A 530 51.34 -9.05 -10.57
CA LEU A 530 50.88 -8.79 -11.93
C LEU A 530 51.48 -7.50 -12.53
N GLY A 531 52.11 -6.66 -11.72
CA GLY A 531 52.68 -5.36 -12.15
C GLY A 531 51.62 -4.33 -12.57
N ILE A 532 50.43 -4.37 -12.01
CA ILE A 532 49.30 -3.47 -12.31
C ILE A 532 48.81 -2.70 -11.09
N PRO A 533 48.16 -1.54 -11.28
CA PRO A 533 47.54 -0.81 -10.17
C PRO A 533 46.41 -1.61 -9.50
N CYS A 534 46.29 -1.44 -8.18
CA CYS A 534 45.19 -1.99 -7.40
C CYS A 534 44.19 -0.87 -7.02
N VAL A 535 42.92 -1.09 -7.31
CA VAL A 535 41.80 -0.23 -6.92
C VAL A 535 40.95 -0.98 -5.94
N LEU A 536 40.76 -0.40 -4.77
CA LEU A 536 39.86 -0.96 -3.74
C LEU A 536 38.55 -0.19 -3.74
N THR A 537 37.45 -0.91 -3.58
CA THR A 537 36.11 -0.31 -3.48
C THR A 537 35.28 -1.01 -2.41
N LYS A 538 34.18 -0.37 -2.04
CA LYS A 538 33.11 -0.98 -1.23
C LYS A 538 31.87 -1.16 -2.11
N PRO A 539 30.93 -2.03 -1.72
CA PRO A 539 29.70 -2.18 -2.48
C PRO A 539 28.94 -0.87 -2.69
N GLU A 540 28.89 0.00 -1.68
CA GLU A 540 28.21 1.29 -1.70
C GLU A 540 28.90 2.36 -2.59
N THR A 541 30.20 2.20 -2.88
CA THR A 541 30.99 3.12 -3.71
C THR A 541 31.40 2.53 -5.06
N ALA A 542 31.02 1.30 -5.37
CA ALA A 542 31.40 0.64 -6.62
C ALA A 542 30.99 1.42 -7.88
N ALA A 543 29.86 2.13 -7.81
CA ALA A 543 29.38 2.98 -8.89
C ALA A 543 30.26 4.22 -9.18
N GLU A 544 31.13 4.62 -8.26
CA GLU A 544 32.10 5.71 -8.45
C GLU A 544 33.28 5.27 -9.33
N VAL A 545 33.56 3.97 -9.34
CA VAL A 545 34.65 3.35 -10.08
C VAL A 545 34.19 2.75 -11.40
N LEU A 546 33.02 2.08 -11.38
CA LEU A 546 32.46 1.34 -12.51
C LEU A 546 31.43 2.17 -13.27
N GLY A 547 31.40 2.00 -14.61
CA GLY A 547 30.45 2.70 -15.46
C GLY A 547 30.30 2.07 -16.84
N PRO A 548 29.46 2.64 -17.71
CA PRO A 548 29.10 2.03 -19.01
C PRO A 548 30.24 1.90 -20.03
N GLN A 549 31.32 2.63 -19.83
CA GLN A 549 32.49 2.56 -20.70
C GLN A 549 33.62 1.68 -20.15
N CYS A 550 33.40 1.08 -18.96
CA CYS A 550 34.34 0.13 -18.35
C CYS A 550 34.10 -1.28 -18.88
N THR A 551 35.17 -2.09 -18.81
CA THR A 551 35.11 -3.54 -19.03
C THR A 551 35.67 -4.24 -17.80
N LEU A 552 34.91 -5.19 -17.24
CA LEU A 552 35.30 -5.98 -16.09
C LEU A 552 35.50 -7.45 -16.51
N TYR A 553 36.67 -8.00 -16.28
CA TYR A 553 36.99 -9.41 -16.37
C TYR A 553 36.97 -9.98 -14.95
N ALA A 554 36.07 -10.87 -14.64
CA ALA A 554 35.83 -11.27 -13.25
C ALA A 554 35.55 -12.77 -13.10
N VAL A 555 35.71 -13.27 -11.90
CA VAL A 555 35.05 -14.48 -11.45
C VAL A 555 33.66 -14.15 -10.89
N ASP A 556 32.79 -15.14 -10.75
CA ASP A 556 31.46 -14.97 -10.17
C ASP A 556 31.53 -14.40 -8.74
N GLY A 557 30.63 -13.53 -8.39
CA GLY A 557 30.56 -12.87 -7.09
C GLY A 557 29.84 -11.51 -7.14
N LEU A 558 30.10 -10.71 -6.11
CA LEU A 558 29.40 -9.43 -5.90
C LEU A 558 29.79 -8.36 -6.94
N LEU A 559 31.10 -8.24 -7.27
CA LEU A 559 31.57 -7.18 -8.18
C LEU A 559 30.98 -7.21 -9.59
N PRO A 560 30.88 -8.37 -10.29
CA PRO A 560 30.24 -8.40 -11.60
C PRO A 560 28.74 -8.07 -11.56
N GLN A 561 28.05 -8.39 -10.48
CA GLN A 561 26.65 -8.00 -10.30
C GLN A 561 26.49 -6.49 -10.15
N LEU A 562 27.35 -5.85 -9.31
CA LEU A 562 27.38 -4.39 -9.14
C LEU A 562 27.76 -3.68 -10.44
N ALA A 563 28.75 -4.21 -11.16
CA ALA A 563 29.23 -3.67 -12.41
C ALA A 563 28.11 -3.68 -13.48
N ALA A 564 27.40 -4.78 -13.60
CA ALA A 564 26.30 -4.91 -14.53
C ALA A 564 25.17 -3.92 -14.26
N LEU A 565 24.82 -3.68 -12.99
CA LEU A 565 23.76 -2.73 -12.62
C LEU A 565 24.05 -1.29 -13.09
N VAL A 566 25.30 -0.90 -13.21
CA VAL A 566 25.72 0.43 -13.69
C VAL A 566 26.13 0.44 -15.17
N GLY A 567 25.86 -0.65 -15.90
CA GLY A 567 26.07 -0.73 -17.34
C GLY A 567 27.51 -1.09 -17.78
N CYS A 568 28.37 -1.49 -16.83
CA CYS A 568 29.73 -1.97 -17.17
C CYS A 568 29.62 -3.31 -17.90
N ARG A 569 30.41 -3.47 -18.96
CA ARG A 569 30.49 -4.74 -19.70
C ARG A 569 31.31 -5.76 -18.91
N CYS A 570 30.70 -6.92 -18.63
CA CYS A 570 31.33 -7.96 -17.83
C CYS A 570 31.66 -9.19 -18.65
N HIS A 571 32.90 -9.73 -18.46
CA HIS A 571 33.32 -11.05 -18.89
C HIS A 571 33.53 -11.88 -17.63
N VAL A 572 32.68 -12.88 -17.40
CA VAL A 572 32.58 -13.54 -16.10
C VAL A 572 32.78 -15.04 -16.20
N ILE A 573 33.66 -15.58 -15.38
CA ILE A 573 33.84 -17.01 -15.19
C ILE A 573 32.90 -17.45 -14.07
N MET A 574 31.99 -18.38 -14.37
CA MET A 574 31.06 -18.97 -13.42
C MET A 574 31.38 -20.45 -13.24
N SER A 575 31.61 -20.89 -12.00
CA SER A 575 32.06 -22.25 -11.70
C SER A 575 31.11 -22.98 -10.78
N SER A 576 30.71 -22.38 -9.66
CA SER A 576 29.91 -23.06 -8.65
C SER A 576 28.40 -22.93 -8.87
N ARG A 577 27.96 -21.84 -9.46
CA ARG A 577 26.53 -21.51 -9.65
C ARG A 577 26.10 -21.66 -11.11
N LEU A 578 24.79 -21.84 -11.33
CA LEU A 578 24.20 -21.96 -12.65
C LEU A 578 24.12 -20.59 -13.33
N ALA A 579 24.85 -20.44 -14.46
CA ALA A 579 24.91 -19.19 -15.21
C ALA A 579 23.52 -18.68 -15.66
N ALA A 580 22.63 -19.55 -16.12
CA ALA A 580 21.27 -19.18 -16.50
C ALA A 580 20.47 -18.49 -15.37
N VAL A 581 20.81 -18.76 -14.11
CA VAL A 581 20.10 -18.25 -12.94
C VAL A 581 20.77 -16.99 -12.36
N TYR A 582 22.11 -16.97 -12.33
CA TYR A 582 22.88 -15.98 -11.57
C TYR A 582 23.86 -15.14 -12.41
N ALA A 583 23.84 -15.23 -13.75
CA ALA A 583 24.67 -14.36 -14.57
C ALA A 583 24.41 -12.88 -14.27
N PRO A 584 25.40 -11.99 -14.46
CA PRO A 584 25.17 -10.55 -14.35
C PRO A 584 23.98 -10.11 -15.22
N PRO A 585 23.06 -9.25 -14.69
CA PRO A 585 21.86 -8.86 -15.42
C PRO A 585 22.19 -7.86 -16.54
N GLY A 586 21.48 -7.97 -17.67
CA GLY A 586 21.62 -7.11 -18.84
C GLY A 586 22.20 -7.81 -20.05
N ASP A 587 22.23 -7.08 -21.17
CA ASP A 587 22.74 -7.60 -22.44
C ASP A 587 24.22 -7.28 -22.63
N GLY A 588 24.91 -8.08 -23.45
CA GLY A 588 26.29 -7.81 -23.89
C GLY A 588 27.37 -8.30 -22.92
N HIS A 589 27.00 -9.02 -21.85
CA HIS A 589 27.95 -9.73 -20.99
C HIS A 589 28.41 -11.03 -21.63
N LYS A 590 29.70 -11.42 -21.42
CA LYS A 590 30.25 -12.70 -21.81
C LYS A 590 30.36 -13.57 -20.57
N VAL A 591 29.63 -14.68 -20.52
CA VAL A 591 29.65 -15.62 -19.39
C VAL A 591 30.26 -16.92 -19.82
N VAL A 592 31.31 -17.35 -19.16
CA VAL A 592 32.08 -18.54 -19.44
C VAL A 592 31.95 -19.53 -18.31
N TYR A 593 31.60 -20.76 -18.64
CA TYR A 593 31.50 -21.87 -17.68
C TYR A 593 31.82 -23.19 -18.36
N ARG A 594 32.13 -24.21 -17.57
CA ARG A 594 32.35 -25.58 -18.04
C ARG A 594 31.41 -26.53 -17.36
N HIS A 595 30.83 -27.41 -18.14
CA HIS A 595 30.02 -28.50 -17.58
C HIS A 595 30.95 -29.55 -16.94
N SER A 596 30.75 -29.80 -15.66
CA SER A 596 31.36 -30.88 -14.92
C SER A 596 30.25 -31.73 -14.25
N PRO A 597 30.51 -32.96 -13.85
CA PRO A 597 29.46 -33.81 -13.22
C PRO A 597 28.87 -33.22 -11.94
N CYS A 598 29.57 -32.31 -11.29
CA CYS A 598 29.10 -31.64 -10.06
C CYS A 598 28.50 -30.25 -10.31
N HIS A 599 28.52 -29.71 -11.54
CA HIS A 599 28.00 -28.38 -11.86
C HIS A 599 26.47 -28.39 -12.07
N PRO A 600 25.69 -27.47 -11.44
CA PRO A 600 26.11 -26.50 -10.42
C PRO A 600 26.25 -27.15 -9.03
N CYS A 601 27.34 -26.86 -8.33
CA CYS A 601 27.62 -27.46 -7.03
C CYS A 601 27.24 -26.59 -5.83
N TYR A 602 27.15 -25.28 -6.00
CA TYR A 602 26.85 -24.27 -4.96
C TYR A 602 27.78 -24.35 -3.73
N ARG A 603 29.05 -24.75 -3.94
CA ARG A 603 30.05 -24.91 -2.86
C ARG A 603 30.95 -23.70 -2.78
N ASN A 604 31.38 -23.37 -1.58
CA ASN A 604 32.35 -22.28 -1.33
C ASN A 604 33.80 -22.72 -1.60
N SER A 605 34.09 -24.01 -1.64
CA SER A 605 35.41 -24.58 -1.93
C SER A 605 35.27 -25.80 -2.83
N CYS A 606 36.31 -26.06 -3.63
CA CYS A 606 36.38 -27.19 -4.53
C CYS A 606 37.44 -28.19 -4.07
N ASP A 607 37.04 -29.44 -3.86
CA ASP A 607 37.92 -30.55 -3.40
C ASP A 607 38.43 -31.39 -4.59
N GLN A 608 38.06 -31.03 -5.83
CA GLN A 608 38.48 -31.79 -7.01
C GLN A 608 39.94 -31.50 -7.35
N ALA A 609 40.66 -32.53 -7.77
CA ALA A 609 42.06 -32.42 -8.19
C ALA A 609 42.24 -31.46 -9.41
N SER A 610 41.19 -31.35 -10.24
CA SER A 610 41.09 -30.38 -11.31
C SER A 610 39.76 -29.64 -11.18
N PRO A 611 39.75 -28.40 -10.69
CA PRO A 611 38.56 -27.56 -10.64
C PRO A 611 37.95 -27.33 -12.04
N CYS A 612 36.64 -27.21 -12.15
CA CYS A 612 35.95 -27.04 -13.42
C CYS A 612 36.35 -25.79 -14.20
N ASN A 613 36.89 -24.75 -13.55
CA ASN A 613 37.43 -23.54 -14.18
C ASN A 613 38.87 -23.68 -14.64
N ALA A 614 39.56 -24.78 -14.29
CA ALA A 614 40.94 -25.03 -14.73
C ALA A 614 41.07 -25.16 -16.26
N ASP A 615 40.02 -25.65 -16.93
CA ASP A 615 39.98 -25.82 -18.38
C ASP A 615 39.52 -24.55 -19.16
N ILE A 616 39.14 -23.48 -18.45
CA ILE A 616 38.79 -22.20 -19.09
C ILE A 616 40.09 -21.49 -19.48
N SER A 617 40.27 -21.24 -20.78
CA SER A 617 41.40 -20.52 -21.31
C SER A 617 41.18 -19.00 -21.32
N VAL A 618 42.26 -18.24 -21.57
CA VAL A 618 42.15 -16.78 -21.74
C VAL A 618 41.37 -16.43 -23.01
N ASP A 619 41.48 -17.25 -24.06
CA ASP A 619 40.69 -17.05 -25.30
C ASP A 619 39.18 -17.22 -25.07
N ASP A 620 38.78 -18.09 -24.15
CA ASP A 620 37.38 -18.23 -23.77
C ASP A 620 36.81 -16.95 -23.12
N LEU A 621 37.67 -16.18 -22.43
CA LEU A 621 37.25 -14.99 -21.68
C LEU A 621 37.35 -13.70 -22.51
N LEU A 622 38.30 -13.59 -23.43
CA LEU A 622 38.44 -12.47 -24.38
C LEU A 622 37.38 -12.51 -25.48
#